data_5f3354a317511000f2d28cf50c28b0de
#
_entry.id   5f3354a317511000f2d28cf50c28b0de
#
_cell.length_a   1.000
_cell.length_b   1.000
_cell.length_c   1.000
_cell.angle_alpha   90.00
_cell.angle_beta   90.00
_cell.angle_gamma   90.00
#
_symmetry.space_group_name_H-M   'P 1'
#
loop_
_entity.id
_entity.type
_entity.pdbx_description
1 polymer ?
#
loop_
_entity_poly.entity_id
_entity_poly.type
_entity_poly.pdbx_seq_one_letter_code
_entity_poly.pdbx_strand_id
1 'polypeptide(L)'
;MSAQPASLEVPSLQSDTIRFAHASERQFAKLLDFYGIDWRYEPTSFDIDFDKEGRVLQRFTPDFFLPEFDLYIEITTLNQKLVTKKNRKVRRLRERYPEINCKIFYQRDYLSLVAKYGLEDARTPPPIAPASDEGPVH
;
A
#
# COMPACT_ATOMS: atom_id res chain seq x y z
N MET A 1 8.04 29.70 -12.52
CA MET A 1 7.98 29.32 -12.19
C MET A 1 7.65 29.02 -11.47
N SER A 2 7.51 28.98 -11.27
CA SER A 2 7.37 28.53 -10.58
C SER A 2 6.96 28.13 -9.88
N ALA A 3 6.77 28.03 -9.64
CA ALA A 3 6.52 27.50 -8.94
C ALA A 3 6.20 27.16 -8.16
N GLN A 4 6.22 27.15 -7.79
CA GLN A 4 6.01 26.72 -7.04
C GLN A 4 5.47 26.74 -6.32
N PRO A 5 5.28 26.95 -6.14
CA PRO A 5 4.90 26.96 -5.20
C PRO A 5 4.22 26.36 -4.73
N ALA A 6 3.89 26.00 -4.90
CA ALA A 6 3.37 25.46 -4.46
C ALA A 6 3.55 24.72 -3.70
N SER A 7 3.84 24.47 -3.72
CA SER A 7 4.14 23.75 -3.07
C SER A 7 4.14 23.91 -1.96
N LEU A 8 4.18 24.36 -1.77
CA LEU A 8 4.43 24.56 -0.72
C LEU A 8 3.47 24.49 0.06
N GLU A 9 2.87 24.54 -0.08
CA GLU A 9 2.10 24.58 0.68
C GLU A 9 1.47 23.63 0.69
N VAL A 10 1.40 23.06 0.30
CA VAL A 10 0.82 22.24 0.25
C VAL A 10 -0.10 21.89 0.88
N PRO A 11 -0.68 22.21 1.14
CA PRO A 11 -1.62 21.95 2.01
C PRO A 11 -2.43 20.81 1.78
N SER A 12 -2.78 20.52 0.69
CA SER A 12 -3.59 19.40 0.55
C SER A 12 -2.75 18.20 0.41
N LEU A 13 -2.90 17.27 1.28
CA LEU A 13 -2.20 16.00 1.18
C LEU A 13 -2.88 15.14 0.16
N GLN A 14 -2.12 14.29 -0.48
CA GLN A 14 -2.65 13.41 -1.49
C GLN A 14 -3.74 12.50 -0.92
N SER A 15 -3.58 12.09 0.34
CA SER A 15 -4.57 11.23 0.97
C SER A 15 -5.93 11.90 1.13
N ASP A 16 -5.99 13.22 1.04
CA ASP A 16 -7.27 13.94 1.15
C ASP A 16 -8.02 13.99 -0.16
N THR A 17 -7.37 13.69 -1.26
CA THR A 17 -8.01 13.82 -2.57
C THR A 17 -8.40 12.50 -3.20
N ILE A 18 -7.96 11.39 -2.66
CA ILE A 18 -8.20 10.09 -3.23
C ILE A 18 -9.29 9.36 -2.47
N ARG A 19 -10.17 8.70 -3.21
CA ARG A 19 -11.19 7.89 -2.60
C ARG A 19 -10.68 6.47 -2.47
N PHE A 20 -10.44 6.03 -1.26
CA PHE A 20 -9.93 4.69 -1.01
C PHE A 20 -11.07 3.70 -0.85
N ALA A 21 -10.79 2.45 -1.20
CA ALA A 21 -11.78 1.39 -1.06
C ALA A 21 -12.03 1.04 0.40
N HIS A 22 -11.00 1.17 1.24
CA HIS A 22 -11.12 0.78 2.65
C HIS A 22 -10.44 1.79 3.55
N ALA A 23 -10.93 1.86 4.79
CA ALA A 23 -10.37 2.79 5.77
C ALA A 23 -8.91 2.49 6.08
N SER A 24 -8.53 1.23 6.08
CA SER A 24 -7.13 0.87 6.35
C SER A 24 -6.18 1.43 5.29
N GLU A 25 -6.65 1.52 4.06
CA GLU A 25 -5.84 2.10 3.00
C GLU A 25 -5.64 3.59 3.22
N ARG A 26 -6.69 4.29 3.65
CA ARG A 26 -6.57 5.70 3.95
C ARG A 26 -5.61 5.94 5.10
N GLN A 27 -5.67 5.11 6.13
CA GLN A 27 -4.77 5.23 7.26
C GLN A 27 -3.31 5.06 6.83
N PHE A 28 -3.06 4.11 5.97
CA PHE A 28 -1.71 3.88 5.48
C PHE A 28 -1.25 5.08 4.65
N ALA A 29 -2.10 5.60 3.79
CA ALA A 29 -1.76 6.77 3.00
C ALA A 29 -1.42 7.97 3.89
N LYS A 30 -2.18 8.16 4.96
CA LYS A 30 -1.89 9.25 5.88
C LYS A 30 -0.55 9.08 6.58
N LEU A 31 -0.22 7.84 6.90
CA LEU A 31 1.08 7.56 7.49
C LEU A 31 2.20 7.90 6.52
N LEU A 32 2.04 7.53 5.26
CA LEU A 32 3.04 7.86 4.25
C LEU A 32 3.17 9.37 4.08
N ASP A 33 2.05 10.08 4.06
CA ASP A 33 2.08 11.53 3.98
C ASP A 33 2.82 12.14 5.16
N PHE A 34 2.57 11.61 6.34
CA PHE A 34 3.20 12.11 7.55
C PHE A 34 4.73 12.02 7.46
N TYR A 35 5.23 10.94 6.91
CA TYR A 35 6.67 10.74 6.78
C TYR A 35 7.23 11.27 5.47
N GLY A 36 6.41 11.89 4.66
CA GLY A 36 6.88 12.46 3.40
C GLY A 36 7.29 11.44 2.37
N ILE A 37 6.66 10.28 2.37
CA ILE A 37 6.97 9.23 1.42
C ILE A 37 6.02 9.34 0.24
N ASP A 38 6.56 9.39 -0.97
CA ASP A 38 5.73 9.39 -2.17
C ASP A 38 5.02 8.08 -2.33
N TRP A 39 3.80 8.13 -2.82
CA TRP A 39 3.02 6.93 -3.07
C TRP A 39 2.04 7.16 -4.21
N ARG A 40 1.69 6.07 -4.86
CA ARG A 40 0.67 6.07 -5.89
C ARG A 40 -0.36 5.02 -5.51
N TYR A 41 -1.63 5.32 -5.71
CA TYR A 41 -2.70 4.41 -5.33
C TYR A 41 -3.16 3.64 -6.55
N GLU A 42 -3.05 2.31 -6.49
CA GLU A 42 -3.49 1.40 -7.57
C GLU A 42 -2.99 1.80 -8.95
N PRO A 43 -1.70 2.09 -9.09
CA PRO A 43 -1.22 2.61 -10.37
C PRO A 43 -1.09 1.58 -11.47
N THR A 44 -0.98 0.31 -11.15
CA THR A 44 -0.66 -0.72 -12.12
C THR A 44 -1.44 -1.99 -11.84
N SER A 45 -2.01 -2.57 -12.89
CA SER A 45 -2.64 -3.88 -12.79
C SER A 45 -1.78 -4.89 -13.52
N PHE A 46 -1.59 -6.03 -12.88
CA PHE A 46 -0.77 -7.10 -13.44
C PHE A 46 -1.65 -8.30 -13.78
N ASP A 47 -1.42 -8.87 -14.96
CA ASP A 47 -2.10 -10.09 -15.35
C ASP A 47 -1.33 -11.25 -14.73
N ILE A 48 -1.96 -11.98 -13.83
CA ILE A 48 -1.25 -12.99 -13.04
C ILE A 48 -1.71 -14.41 -13.29
N ASP A 49 -2.79 -14.61 -14.01
CA ASP A 49 -3.27 -15.96 -14.31
C ASP A 49 -3.88 -16.00 -15.69
N PHE A 50 -3.64 -17.08 -16.42
CA PHE A 50 -4.05 -17.21 -17.81
C PHE A 50 -4.62 -18.59 -18.07
N ASP A 51 -5.53 -18.70 -19.04
CA ASP A 51 -6.03 -20.00 -19.46
C ASP A 51 -5.10 -20.58 -20.52
N LYS A 52 -5.51 -21.73 -21.08
CA LYS A 52 -4.68 -22.42 -22.05
C LYS A 52 -4.48 -21.63 -23.33
N GLU A 53 -5.43 -20.77 -23.66
CA GLU A 53 -5.34 -19.94 -24.85
C GLU A 53 -4.61 -18.63 -24.60
N GLY A 54 -4.15 -18.41 -23.39
CA GLY A 54 -3.45 -17.18 -23.07
C GLY A 54 -4.34 -16.03 -22.67
N ARG A 55 -5.63 -16.29 -22.45
CA ARG A 55 -6.54 -15.24 -22.01
C ARG A 55 -6.38 -15.02 -20.51
N VAL A 56 -6.48 -13.77 -20.10
CA VAL A 56 -6.30 -13.42 -18.71
C VAL A 56 -7.45 -13.94 -17.86
N LEU A 57 -7.13 -14.73 -16.85
CA LEU A 57 -8.11 -15.22 -15.90
C LEU A 57 -8.14 -14.38 -14.63
N GLN A 58 -7.04 -13.76 -14.28
CA GLN A 58 -6.99 -12.98 -13.05
C GLN A 58 -6.00 -11.84 -13.17
N ARG A 59 -6.41 -10.67 -12.67
CA ARG A 59 -5.54 -9.52 -12.55
C ARG A 59 -5.39 -9.17 -11.09
N PHE A 60 -4.27 -8.52 -10.79
CA PHE A 60 -4.00 -8.08 -9.43
C PHE A 60 -3.51 -6.64 -9.49
N THR A 61 -4.18 -5.78 -8.73
CA THR A 61 -3.82 -4.37 -8.65
C THR A 61 -3.43 -4.09 -7.21
N PRO A 62 -2.13 -4.10 -6.90
CA PRO A 62 -1.70 -3.78 -5.53
C PRO A 62 -2.17 -2.39 -5.14
N ASP A 63 -2.44 -2.22 -3.85
CA ASP A 63 -3.02 -0.98 -3.35
C ASP A 63 -2.11 0.23 -3.54
N PHE A 64 -0.82 0.08 -3.28
CA PHE A 64 0.11 1.20 -3.30
C PHE A 64 1.40 0.85 -4.00
N PHE A 65 2.00 1.87 -4.60
CA PHE A 65 3.38 1.78 -5.09
C PHE A 65 4.17 2.90 -4.45
N LEU A 66 5.33 2.57 -3.91
CA LEU A 66 6.24 3.55 -3.30
C LEU A 66 7.44 3.71 -4.22
N PRO A 67 7.46 4.79 -5.03
CA PRO A 67 8.52 4.93 -6.02
C PRO A 67 9.92 4.95 -5.45
N GLU A 68 10.09 5.57 -4.30
CA GLU A 68 11.42 5.68 -3.71
C GLU A 68 11.98 4.33 -3.29
N PHE A 69 11.14 3.36 -3.05
CA PHE A 69 11.57 2.05 -2.59
C PHE A 69 11.35 0.97 -3.65
N ASP A 70 10.79 1.34 -4.79
CA ASP A 70 10.47 0.39 -5.84
C ASP A 70 9.67 -0.78 -5.26
N LEU A 71 8.62 -0.45 -4.55
CA LEU A 71 7.91 -1.44 -3.76
C LEU A 71 6.40 -1.26 -3.90
N TYR A 72 5.72 -2.34 -4.29
CA TYR A 72 4.26 -2.39 -4.25
C TYR A 72 3.82 -2.95 -2.91
N ILE A 73 2.73 -2.41 -2.39
CA ILE A 73 2.21 -2.83 -1.10
C ILE A 73 0.73 -3.13 -1.23
N GLU A 74 0.36 -4.29 -0.71
CA GLU A 74 -1.03 -4.68 -0.63
C GLU A 74 -1.43 -4.68 0.84
N ILE A 75 -2.45 -3.90 1.19
CA ILE A 75 -2.89 -3.78 2.58
C ILE A 75 -3.91 -4.85 2.86
N THR A 76 -3.84 -5.46 4.02
CA THR A 76 -4.82 -6.47 4.38
C THR A 76 -5.20 -6.37 5.84
N THR A 77 -6.39 -6.86 6.14
CA THR A 77 -6.85 -6.99 7.50
C THR A 77 -6.46 -8.38 8.00
N LEU A 78 -6.91 -8.73 9.19
CA LEU A 78 -6.60 -10.05 9.75
C LEU A 78 -7.63 -11.11 9.40
N ASN A 79 -8.48 -10.82 8.43
CA ASN A 79 -9.43 -11.82 7.96
C ASN A 79 -8.67 -12.92 7.24
N GLN A 80 -8.70 -14.13 7.77
CA GLN A 80 -7.88 -15.22 7.28
C GLN A 80 -8.16 -15.57 5.82
N LYS A 81 -9.40 -15.52 5.41
CA LYS A 81 -9.73 -15.81 4.03
C LYS A 81 -9.11 -14.81 3.08
N LEU A 82 -9.19 -13.54 3.42
CA LEU A 82 -8.63 -12.48 2.59
C LEU A 82 -7.12 -12.55 2.55
N VAL A 83 -6.52 -12.87 3.69
CA VAL A 83 -5.07 -13.00 3.76
C VAL A 83 -4.59 -14.10 2.83
N THR A 84 -5.28 -15.24 2.85
CA THR A 84 -4.91 -16.37 2.00
C THR A 84 -5.02 -16.02 0.53
N LYS A 85 -6.11 -15.35 0.15
CA LYS A 85 -6.29 -14.94 -1.23
C LYS A 85 -5.21 -13.96 -1.68
N LYS A 86 -4.91 -12.99 -0.84
CA LYS A 86 -3.92 -11.99 -1.19
C LYS A 86 -2.52 -12.58 -1.27
N ASN A 87 -2.20 -13.50 -0.38
CA ASN A 87 -0.91 -14.18 -0.45
C ASN A 87 -0.75 -14.95 -1.74
N ARG A 88 -1.82 -15.59 -2.20
CA ARG A 88 -1.78 -16.32 -3.47
C ARG A 88 -1.53 -15.36 -4.64
N LYS A 89 -2.21 -14.22 -4.63
CA LYS A 89 -2.02 -13.24 -5.70
C LYS A 89 -0.60 -12.69 -5.72
N VAL A 90 -0.07 -12.39 -4.55
CA VAL A 90 1.30 -11.88 -4.48
C VAL A 90 2.29 -12.93 -4.94
N ARG A 91 2.06 -14.19 -4.57
CA ARG A 91 2.96 -15.25 -5.01
C ARG A 91 2.93 -15.39 -6.53
N ARG A 92 1.73 -15.36 -7.14
CA ARG A 92 1.61 -15.44 -8.58
C ARG A 92 2.26 -14.25 -9.26
N LEU A 93 2.11 -13.08 -8.69
CA LEU A 93 2.77 -11.89 -9.21
C LEU A 93 4.29 -12.10 -9.24
N ARG A 94 4.85 -12.57 -8.15
CA ARG A 94 6.29 -12.77 -8.06
C ARG A 94 6.80 -13.83 -9.02
N GLU A 95 6.01 -14.86 -9.22
CA GLU A 95 6.38 -15.93 -10.14
C GLU A 95 6.41 -15.44 -11.58
N ARG A 96 5.45 -14.60 -11.92
CA ARG A 96 5.34 -14.15 -13.30
C ARG A 96 6.21 -12.93 -13.57
N TYR A 97 6.42 -12.10 -12.57
CA TYR A 97 7.21 -10.87 -12.72
C TYR A 97 8.24 -10.82 -11.60
N PRO A 98 9.28 -11.62 -11.69
CA PRO A 98 10.23 -11.73 -10.56
C PRO A 98 10.95 -10.43 -10.24
N GLU A 99 10.97 -9.48 -11.15
CA GLU A 99 11.63 -8.20 -10.87
C GLU A 99 10.74 -7.26 -10.06
N ILE A 100 9.46 -7.59 -9.89
CA ILE A 100 8.55 -6.72 -9.16
C ILE A 100 8.58 -7.06 -7.67
N ASN A 101 8.77 -6.03 -6.86
CA ASN A 101 8.74 -6.20 -5.41
C ASN A 101 7.34 -5.88 -4.91
N CYS A 102 6.72 -6.83 -4.26
CA CYS A 102 5.39 -6.64 -3.72
C CYS A 102 5.29 -7.34 -2.37
N LYS A 103 4.74 -6.64 -1.39
CA LYS A 103 4.59 -7.19 -0.05
C LYS A 103 3.19 -6.93 0.47
N ILE A 104 2.75 -7.81 1.35
CA ILE A 104 1.49 -7.64 2.04
C ILE A 104 1.79 -7.01 3.39
N PHE A 105 1.08 -5.93 3.70
CA PHE A 105 1.21 -5.25 4.98
C PHE A 105 -0.07 -5.35 5.76
N TYR A 106 0.07 -5.68 7.03
CA TYR A 106 -1.05 -5.59 7.96
C TYR A 106 -0.97 -4.24 8.65
N GLN A 107 -2.07 -3.84 9.24
CA GLN A 107 -2.07 -2.58 9.97
C GLN A 107 -0.92 -2.51 11.00
N ARG A 108 -0.66 -3.62 11.67
CA ARG A 108 0.41 -3.65 12.66
C ARG A 108 1.80 -3.51 12.04
N ASP A 109 1.91 -3.73 10.74
CA ASP A 109 3.21 -3.67 10.08
C ASP A 109 3.62 -2.25 9.69
N TYR A 110 2.75 -1.29 9.95
CA TYR A 110 3.07 0.10 9.60
C TYR A 110 4.31 0.59 10.36
N LEU A 111 4.43 0.20 11.60
CA LEU A 111 5.60 0.58 12.38
C LEU A 111 6.86 -0.11 11.88
N SER A 112 6.72 -1.33 11.37
CA SER A 112 7.84 -2.03 10.77
C SER A 112 8.32 -1.31 9.52
N LEU A 113 7.41 -0.73 8.77
CA LEU A 113 7.79 0.04 7.61
C LEU A 113 8.67 1.22 8.03
N VAL A 114 8.27 1.90 9.09
CA VAL A 114 9.02 3.02 9.61
C VAL A 114 10.43 2.59 9.98
N ALA A 115 10.54 1.51 10.72
CA ALA A 115 11.84 1.05 11.18
C ALA A 115 12.70 0.53 10.03
N LYS A 116 12.09 -0.24 9.15
CA LYS A 116 12.82 -0.91 8.09
C LYS A 116 13.41 0.05 7.09
N TYR A 117 12.73 1.14 6.83
CA TYR A 117 13.18 2.07 5.82
C TYR A 117 13.77 3.35 6.40
N GLY A 118 14.13 3.30 7.68
CA GLY A 118 14.83 4.43 8.28
C GLY A 118 13.98 5.67 8.44
N LEU A 119 12.71 5.47 8.70
CA LEU A 119 11.79 6.59 8.82
C LEU A 119 11.61 7.06 10.24
N GLU A 120 12.35 6.52 11.20
CA GLU A 120 12.25 6.98 12.56
C GLU A 120 12.76 8.38 12.60
N ASP A 121 12.06 9.23 13.23
CA ASP A 121 12.58 10.54 13.48
C ASP A 121 11.90 11.00 14.76
N ALA A 122 12.11 12.23 15.10
CA ALA A 122 11.62 12.73 16.36
C ALA A 122 10.10 12.91 16.39
N ARG A 123 9.47 12.83 15.27
CA ARG A 123 8.05 13.09 15.21
C ARG A 123 7.23 11.90 15.63
N THR A 124 6.09 12.18 16.22
CA THR A 124 5.17 11.12 16.55
C THR A 124 4.32 10.81 15.34
N PRO A 125 4.24 9.56 14.94
CA PRO A 125 3.40 9.25 13.77
C PRO A 125 1.93 9.46 14.09
N PRO A 126 1.11 9.65 13.09
CA PRO A 126 -0.31 9.83 13.33
C PRO A 126 -0.89 8.57 13.93
N PRO A 127 -1.92 8.70 14.72
CA PRO A 127 -2.51 7.52 15.32
C PRO A 127 -3.10 6.61 14.25
N ILE A 128 -2.95 5.33 14.45
CA ILE A 128 -3.55 4.35 13.60
C ILE A 128 -4.82 3.93 14.29
N ALA A 129 -5.92 3.89 13.55
CA ALA A 129 -7.17 3.57 14.15
C ALA A 129 -7.10 2.21 14.83
N PRO A 130 -7.81 2.08 15.91
CA PRO A 130 -7.83 0.81 16.61
C PRO A 130 -8.30 -0.25 15.68
N ALA A 131 -7.92 -1.43 15.97
CA ALA A 131 -8.24 -2.50 15.10
C ALA A 131 -9.69 -2.92 15.18
N SER A 132 -10.50 -2.13 15.77
CA SER A 132 -11.88 -2.53 15.91
C SER A 132 -12.52 -2.90 14.60
N ASP A 133 -12.17 -2.19 13.57
CA ASP A 133 -12.77 -2.50 12.29
C ASP A 133 -12.11 -3.70 11.66
N GLU A 134 -11.04 -4.18 12.20
CA GLU A 134 -10.38 -5.31 11.66
C GLU A 134 -10.57 -6.51 12.51
N GLY A 135 -11.28 -6.40 13.51
CA GLY A 135 -11.47 -7.46 14.41
C GLY A 135 -10.31 -7.59 15.29
N PRO A 136 -10.40 -8.44 16.14
CA PRO A 136 -9.47 -8.57 17.10
C PRO A 136 -8.40 -9.19 16.73
N VAL A 137 -7.70 -8.89 16.90
CA VAL A 137 -6.67 -9.30 16.52
C VAL A 137 -6.07 -9.89 17.31
N HIS A 138 -6.00 -10.27 17.69
CA HIS A 138 -5.25 -10.93 18.33
C HIS A 138 -5.22 -10.96 18.94
#